data_9d3e8c5072c0d2ea46b187f9f1d89b5b
#
_entry.id   9d3e8c5072c0d2ea46b187f9f1d89b5b
#
_cell.length_a   1.000
_cell.length_b   1.000
_cell.length_c   1.000
_cell.angle_alpha   90.00
_cell.angle_beta   90.00
_cell.angle_gamma   90.00
#
_symmetry.space_group_name_H-M   'P 1'
#
loop_
_entity.id
_entity.type
_entity.pdbx_description
1 polymer ?
#
loop_
_entity_poly.entity_id
_entity_poly.type
_entity_poly.pdbx_seq_one_letter_code
_entity_poly.pdbx_strand_id
1 'polypeptide(L)'
;MKKEKFGLALFSAAVLLAVLVMAFQTAPEPAPVSPVAIQAGTEQVKVWRSDGETYVAFLPGHISLDQAVAIPVQEAAALDGNALPPSGSFLEPDRTYALTWEEGGEARQGTLQILSPAGLPTLYLDTQSGSMDHIHAEKGNAERGALRLYDAQGTLNFSGTFAALRGRGNSTWDIPEKKPYALDLTDEADLLGMGSGKHWILLADAMDASALRNRIAYGFAAKIGMEYAPDTRWTEVYLNGEYAGLYLLCERIENEPGRLDLGQAGVLLRMDRDSRIIAERNPYFVTDAGLYLQIMDGRDSAALQDRFQQMEDALLGEQGDWQQHIDLDSWVRQYLMEEVFGSYDAGFLSQNFYLYDLAPESRIYAGPVWDYDSSMGNPGVWALQSPRGLFAGRPEVMDGYATPWYYSLYGQKIFYRELVRQYRTLFLPELEHLLTRTLEDYTEEIGPAFERNRLRWRVETEGLEAEAAYIRTWLRERMAFLNDLWLEEAEFNLVRVRDDSGYYSYYALEPGSFLQDLPHMADEGYPVWYRVDTGEAWDLSAPVLEDLELDTKIRTEEPEDSQAGGSLKELLLTGYLYVPAAVLVLMGVAAVPVALWKNRSRKEQKQKSTV
;
A
#
# COMPACT_ATOMS: atom_id res chain seq x y z
N MET A 1 -2.29 36.10 -43.48
CA MET A 1 -2.80 34.79 -43.97
C MET A 1 -1.77 33.88 -44.63
N LYS A 2 -0.93 34.30 -45.62
CA LYS A 2 0.08 33.38 -46.20
C LYS A 2 1.28 33.10 -45.29
N LYS A 3 1.72 34.05 -44.45
CA LYS A 3 2.85 33.86 -43.50
C LYS A 3 2.49 32.99 -42.29
N GLU A 4 1.26 33.03 -41.83
CA GLU A 4 0.79 32.23 -40.70
C GLU A 4 0.63 30.75 -41.08
N LYS A 5 0.16 30.46 -42.30
CA LYS A 5 0.06 29.07 -42.80
C LYS A 5 1.43 28.42 -43.01
N PHE A 6 2.46 29.23 -43.34
CA PHE A 6 3.83 28.74 -43.52
C PHE A 6 4.50 28.43 -42.14
N GLY A 7 4.22 29.25 -41.13
CA GLY A 7 4.69 28.98 -39.77
C GLY A 7 4.07 27.71 -39.15
N LEU A 8 2.78 27.48 -39.38
CA LEU A 8 2.07 26.30 -38.89
C LEU A 8 2.56 25.01 -39.56
N ALA A 9 2.86 25.07 -40.89
CA ALA A 9 3.41 23.93 -41.62
C ALA A 9 4.84 23.57 -41.21
N LEU A 10 5.68 24.57 -40.89
CA LEU A 10 7.03 24.35 -40.36
C LEU A 10 7.01 23.79 -38.92
N PHE A 11 6.08 24.27 -38.08
CA PHE A 11 5.91 23.73 -36.75
C PHE A 11 5.40 22.28 -36.78
N SER A 12 4.43 21.96 -37.62
CA SER A 12 3.93 20.59 -37.79
C SER A 12 5.00 19.65 -38.35
N ALA A 13 5.85 20.11 -39.28
CA ALA A 13 6.96 19.33 -39.80
C ALA A 13 8.06 19.10 -38.76
N ALA A 14 8.35 20.10 -37.91
CA ALA A 14 9.30 19.97 -36.79
C ALA A 14 8.80 19.01 -35.72
N VAL A 15 7.50 19.03 -35.38
CA VAL A 15 6.87 18.09 -34.45
C VAL A 15 6.87 16.68 -35.05
N LEU A 16 6.56 16.53 -36.36
CA LEU A 16 6.62 15.22 -37.02
C LEU A 16 8.04 14.65 -37.05
N LEU A 17 9.03 15.51 -37.27
CA LEU A 17 10.45 15.13 -37.27
C LEU A 17 10.91 14.75 -35.87
N ALA A 18 10.46 15.49 -34.83
CA ALA A 18 10.74 15.16 -33.44
C ALA A 18 10.09 13.83 -33.03
N VAL A 19 8.86 13.56 -33.45
CA VAL A 19 8.16 12.29 -33.23
C VAL A 19 8.84 11.15 -33.97
N LEU A 20 9.29 11.38 -35.22
CA LEU A 20 10.08 10.41 -36.00
C LEU A 20 11.46 10.16 -35.39
N VAL A 21 12.14 11.16 -34.85
CA VAL A 21 13.43 11.02 -34.17
C VAL A 21 13.24 10.30 -32.80
N MET A 22 12.11 10.49 -32.12
CA MET A 22 11.75 9.69 -30.92
C MET A 22 11.35 8.25 -31.29
N ALA A 23 10.75 8.01 -32.45
CA ALA A 23 10.42 6.67 -32.92
C ALA A 23 11.66 5.88 -33.46
N PHE A 24 12.75 6.57 -33.79
CA PHE A 24 14.07 5.98 -34.06
C PHE A 24 14.97 5.90 -32.81
N GLN A 25 14.45 6.17 -31.59
CA GLN A 25 15.12 5.69 -30.40
C GLN A 25 15.03 4.16 -30.44
N THR A 26 16.15 3.58 -30.78
CA THR A 26 16.52 2.17 -30.81
C THR A 26 15.56 1.31 -30.01
N ALA A 27 14.99 0.30 -30.69
CA ALA A 27 14.38 -0.84 -29.98
C ALA A 27 15.32 -1.18 -28.81
N PRO A 28 14.80 -1.34 -27.59
CA PRO A 28 15.67 -1.70 -26.48
C PRO A 28 16.54 -2.87 -26.94
N GLU A 29 17.85 -2.72 -26.79
CA GLU A 29 18.76 -3.82 -27.10
C GLU A 29 18.22 -5.05 -26.37
N PRO A 30 18.10 -6.20 -27.05
CA PRO A 30 17.67 -7.42 -26.39
C PRO A 30 18.54 -7.59 -25.15
N ALA A 31 17.92 -7.88 -24.00
CA ALA A 31 18.64 -8.05 -22.74
C ALA A 31 19.80 -9.02 -22.98
N PRO A 32 21.05 -8.63 -22.65
CA PRO A 32 22.20 -9.43 -22.97
C PRO A 32 22.03 -10.83 -22.35
N VAL A 33 22.17 -11.84 -23.18
CA VAL A 33 22.03 -13.25 -22.77
C VAL A 33 23.12 -13.58 -21.76
N SER A 34 22.75 -14.17 -20.62
CA SER A 34 23.73 -14.62 -19.62
C SER A 34 24.76 -15.55 -20.28
N PRO A 35 26.07 -15.40 -19.95
CA PRO A 35 27.12 -16.28 -20.46
C PRO A 35 26.96 -17.75 -20.07
N VAL A 36 26.20 -18.00 -19.02
CA VAL A 36 25.90 -19.34 -18.50
C VAL A 36 24.41 -19.51 -18.23
N ALA A 37 23.92 -20.72 -18.40
CA ALA A 37 22.62 -21.15 -17.90
C ALA A 37 22.82 -21.99 -16.64
N ILE A 38 21.88 -21.88 -15.70
CA ILE A 38 21.89 -22.69 -14.49
C ILE A 38 20.80 -23.75 -14.62
N GLN A 39 21.22 -25.01 -14.57
CA GLN A 39 20.34 -26.17 -14.49
C GLN A 39 20.36 -26.67 -13.05
N ALA A 40 19.20 -26.86 -12.44
CA ALA A 40 19.08 -27.38 -11.10
C ALA A 40 18.03 -28.50 -11.09
N GLY A 41 18.48 -29.76 -11.07
CA GLY A 41 17.62 -30.90 -11.31
C GLY A 41 16.98 -30.84 -12.70
N THR A 42 15.64 -30.84 -12.74
CA THR A 42 14.85 -30.69 -13.98
C THR A 42 14.53 -29.22 -14.33
N GLU A 43 14.82 -28.29 -13.45
CA GLU A 43 14.46 -26.87 -13.61
C GLU A 43 15.62 -26.07 -14.19
N GLN A 44 15.29 -25.17 -15.12
CA GLN A 44 16.23 -24.16 -15.58
C GLN A 44 16.00 -22.87 -14.77
N VAL A 45 17.04 -22.43 -14.04
CA VAL A 45 17.04 -21.18 -13.28
C VAL A 45 17.58 -20.07 -14.16
N LYS A 46 16.74 -19.06 -14.45
CA LYS A 46 17.18 -17.88 -15.19
C LYS A 46 18.17 -17.07 -14.35
N VAL A 47 19.28 -16.72 -14.97
CA VAL A 47 20.31 -15.89 -14.35
C VAL A 47 19.96 -14.42 -14.60
N TRP A 48 19.82 -13.68 -13.53
CA TRP A 48 19.54 -12.25 -13.58
C TRP A 48 20.85 -11.44 -13.65
N ARG A 49 20.90 -10.44 -14.53
CA ARG A 49 22.02 -9.50 -14.59
C ARG A 49 21.74 -8.30 -13.70
N SER A 50 22.60 -8.08 -12.72
CA SER A 50 22.58 -6.93 -11.82
C SER A 50 23.24 -5.71 -12.48
N ASP A 51 24.26 -5.13 -11.88
CA ASP A 51 25.00 -4.01 -12.42
C ASP A 51 26.25 -4.46 -13.17
N GLY A 52 26.53 -3.82 -14.30
CA GLY A 52 27.70 -4.15 -15.11
C GLY A 52 27.67 -5.60 -15.60
N GLU A 53 28.69 -6.37 -15.25
CA GLU A 53 28.83 -7.79 -15.61
C GLU A 53 28.67 -8.69 -14.38
N THR A 54 27.77 -8.34 -13.47
CA THR A 54 27.38 -9.15 -12.31
C THR A 54 26.11 -9.94 -12.62
N TYR A 55 26.19 -11.26 -12.54
CA TYR A 55 25.12 -12.21 -12.78
C TYR A 55 24.74 -12.91 -11.49
N VAL A 56 23.44 -13.08 -11.23
CA VAL A 56 22.92 -13.67 -10.00
C VAL A 56 21.93 -14.78 -10.36
N ALA A 57 22.14 -15.96 -9.78
CA ALA A 57 21.19 -17.06 -9.82
C ALA A 57 20.52 -17.22 -8.45
N PHE A 58 19.23 -17.06 -8.42
CA PHE A 58 18.39 -17.27 -7.23
C PHE A 58 17.89 -18.72 -7.25
N LEU A 59 18.44 -19.59 -6.43
CA LEU A 59 18.03 -21.00 -6.40
C LEU A 59 16.68 -21.14 -5.68
N PRO A 60 15.71 -21.87 -6.25
CA PRO A 60 14.40 -22.07 -5.64
C PRO A 60 14.39 -23.17 -4.56
N GLY A 61 13.43 -23.07 -3.61
CA GLY A 61 13.41 -23.87 -2.38
C GLY A 61 13.22 -25.39 -2.54
N HIS A 62 12.66 -25.85 -3.66
CA HIS A 62 12.39 -27.27 -3.89
C HIS A 62 13.55 -28.01 -4.56
N ILE A 63 14.64 -27.33 -4.86
CA ILE A 63 15.80 -27.90 -5.55
C ILE A 63 16.88 -28.30 -4.54
N SER A 64 17.41 -29.49 -4.70
CA SER A 64 18.58 -29.90 -3.95
C SER A 64 19.82 -29.13 -4.42
N LEU A 65 20.52 -28.50 -3.48
CA LEU A 65 21.65 -27.60 -3.76
C LEU A 65 22.82 -28.30 -4.47
N ASP A 66 22.99 -29.62 -4.27
CA ASP A 66 24.00 -30.44 -4.91
C ASP A 66 23.69 -30.77 -6.38
N GLN A 67 22.53 -30.36 -6.89
CA GLN A 67 22.10 -30.58 -8.27
C GLN A 67 22.25 -29.32 -9.16
N ALA A 68 22.71 -28.21 -8.62
CA ALA A 68 22.89 -26.98 -9.41
C ALA A 68 24.18 -27.05 -10.24
N VAL A 69 24.06 -26.89 -11.56
CA VAL A 69 25.19 -26.89 -12.49
C VAL A 69 25.15 -25.65 -13.38
N ALA A 70 26.31 -25.04 -13.64
CA ALA A 70 26.47 -24.01 -14.66
C ALA A 70 26.80 -24.67 -16.00
N ILE A 71 25.99 -24.37 -17.02
CA ILE A 71 26.16 -24.82 -18.41
C ILE A 71 26.61 -23.63 -19.25
N PRO A 72 27.68 -23.75 -20.07
CA PRO A 72 28.13 -22.66 -20.92
C PRO A 72 27.08 -22.33 -21.99
N VAL A 73 26.77 -21.04 -22.16
CA VAL A 73 25.91 -20.49 -23.21
C VAL A 73 26.75 -19.71 -24.22
N GLN A 74 27.70 -18.92 -23.73
CA GLN A 74 28.66 -18.20 -24.55
C GLN A 74 29.95 -19.01 -24.75
N GLU A 75 30.68 -18.69 -25.83
CA GLU A 75 31.96 -19.32 -26.13
C GLU A 75 33.00 -19.03 -25.03
N ALA A 76 33.89 -20.02 -24.81
CA ALA A 76 34.97 -19.95 -23.82
C ALA A 76 34.52 -19.59 -22.39
N ALA A 77 33.26 -19.85 -22.02
CA ALA A 77 32.77 -19.57 -20.66
C ALA A 77 33.58 -20.39 -19.62
N ALA A 78 34.06 -19.70 -18.58
CA ALA A 78 34.86 -20.30 -17.50
C ALA A 78 34.47 -19.69 -16.15
N LEU A 79 34.55 -20.52 -15.08
CA LEU A 79 34.38 -20.10 -13.68
C LEU A 79 35.69 -20.28 -12.93
N ASP A 80 36.12 -19.23 -12.23
CA ASP A 80 37.40 -19.22 -11.47
C ASP A 80 38.61 -19.68 -12.32
N GLY A 81 38.60 -19.32 -13.61
CA GLY A 81 39.64 -19.72 -14.58
C GLY A 81 39.52 -21.15 -15.12
N ASN A 82 38.52 -21.93 -14.69
CA ASN A 82 38.28 -23.29 -15.19
C ASN A 82 37.22 -23.24 -16.30
N ALA A 83 37.57 -23.65 -17.51
CA ALA A 83 36.64 -23.76 -18.64
C ALA A 83 35.46 -24.66 -18.30
N LEU A 84 34.25 -24.20 -18.59
CA LEU A 84 33.03 -24.97 -18.39
C LEU A 84 32.90 -26.05 -19.46
N PRO A 85 32.82 -27.33 -19.08
CA PRO A 85 32.53 -28.39 -20.04
C PRO A 85 31.06 -28.28 -20.53
N PRO A 86 30.73 -28.81 -21.72
CA PRO A 86 29.36 -28.82 -22.23
C PRO A 86 28.35 -29.52 -21.31
N SER A 87 28.80 -30.43 -20.46
CA SER A 87 27.97 -31.09 -19.42
C SER A 87 27.70 -30.21 -18.21
N GLY A 88 28.35 -29.05 -18.15
CA GLY A 88 28.27 -28.14 -17.00
C GLY A 88 29.21 -28.50 -15.84
N SER A 89 29.32 -27.60 -14.89
CA SER A 89 30.06 -27.78 -13.64
C SER A 89 29.16 -27.51 -12.45
N PHE A 90 29.30 -28.31 -11.40
CA PHE A 90 28.56 -28.11 -10.15
C PHE A 90 28.91 -26.78 -9.51
N LEU A 91 27.89 -26.18 -8.90
CA LEU A 91 27.96 -24.89 -8.23
C LEU A 91 27.82 -25.09 -6.72
N GLU A 92 28.63 -24.36 -5.97
CA GLU A 92 28.45 -24.23 -4.53
C GLU A 92 27.49 -23.05 -4.25
N PRO A 93 26.43 -23.27 -3.43
CA PRO A 93 25.54 -22.19 -3.03
C PRO A 93 26.27 -21.14 -2.20
N ASP A 94 25.73 -19.92 -2.19
CA ASP A 94 26.25 -18.74 -1.47
C ASP A 94 27.70 -18.40 -1.82
N ARG A 95 28.11 -18.77 -3.02
CA ARG A 95 29.42 -18.48 -3.56
C ARG A 95 29.36 -17.52 -4.74
N THR A 96 30.36 -16.65 -4.83
CA THR A 96 30.61 -15.78 -5.98
C THR A 96 31.80 -16.34 -6.77
N TYR A 97 31.58 -16.58 -8.05
CA TYR A 97 32.60 -17.05 -8.99
C TYR A 97 33.10 -15.92 -9.88
N ALA A 98 34.38 -15.87 -10.19
CA ALA A 98 34.88 -15.09 -11.29
C ALA A 98 34.44 -15.71 -12.61
N LEU A 99 33.70 -14.96 -13.44
CA LEU A 99 33.14 -15.44 -14.72
C LEU A 99 33.89 -14.80 -15.88
N THR A 100 34.35 -15.60 -16.83
CA THR A 100 34.92 -15.13 -18.09
C THR A 100 34.25 -15.80 -19.28
N TRP A 101 34.15 -15.09 -20.42
CA TRP A 101 33.58 -15.63 -21.67
C TRP A 101 34.09 -14.85 -22.86
N GLU A 102 33.82 -15.33 -24.07
CA GLU A 102 34.00 -14.57 -25.32
C GLU A 102 32.65 -14.15 -25.89
N GLU A 103 32.57 -12.89 -26.32
CA GLU A 103 31.42 -12.32 -26.98
C GLU A 103 31.87 -11.51 -28.21
N GLY A 104 31.46 -11.96 -29.41
CA GLY A 104 31.89 -11.30 -30.65
C GLY A 104 33.39 -11.33 -30.91
N GLY A 105 34.12 -12.30 -30.33
CA GLY A 105 35.59 -12.43 -30.45
C GLY A 105 36.37 -11.56 -29.46
N GLU A 106 35.67 -10.90 -28.52
CA GLU A 106 36.30 -10.14 -27.41
C GLU A 106 36.15 -10.89 -26.08
N ALA A 107 37.25 -10.94 -25.32
CA ALA A 107 37.22 -11.50 -23.98
C ALA A 107 36.45 -10.57 -23.04
N ARG A 108 35.50 -11.12 -22.31
CA ARG A 108 34.70 -10.47 -21.29
C ARG A 108 34.96 -11.09 -19.93
N GLN A 109 34.74 -10.30 -18.88
CA GLN A 109 34.86 -10.77 -17.50
C GLN A 109 33.75 -10.17 -16.63
N GLY A 110 33.31 -10.96 -15.64
CA GLY A 110 32.28 -10.56 -14.69
C GLY A 110 32.29 -11.46 -13.48
N THR A 111 31.16 -11.51 -12.77
CA THR A 111 30.96 -12.39 -11.62
C THR A 111 29.62 -13.13 -11.75
N LEU A 112 29.60 -14.35 -11.22
CA LEU A 112 28.37 -15.14 -11.05
C LEU A 112 28.19 -15.43 -9.56
N GLN A 113 27.10 -14.92 -8.99
CA GLN A 113 26.72 -15.18 -7.61
C GLN A 113 25.59 -16.22 -7.58
N ILE A 114 25.73 -17.24 -6.75
CA ILE A 114 24.72 -18.25 -6.50
C ILE A 114 24.14 -18.02 -5.12
N LEU A 115 22.82 -17.83 -5.05
CA LEU A 115 22.12 -17.59 -3.80
C LEU A 115 21.25 -18.79 -3.43
N SER A 116 21.46 -19.31 -2.22
CA SER A 116 20.66 -20.38 -1.63
C SER A 116 19.19 -20.01 -1.53
N PRO A 117 18.27 -21.02 -1.53
CA PRO A 117 16.86 -20.81 -1.20
C PRO A 117 16.70 -20.13 0.16
N ALA A 118 15.63 -19.35 0.29
CA ALA A 118 15.38 -18.59 1.51
C ALA A 118 14.63 -19.37 2.60
N GLY A 119 14.21 -20.61 2.33
CA GLY A 119 13.42 -21.40 3.28
C GLY A 119 11.95 -20.99 3.37
N LEU A 120 11.45 -20.23 2.40
CA LEU A 120 10.04 -19.89 2.25
C LEU A 120 9.38 -20.75 1.17
N PRO A 121 8.03 -20.83 1.17
CA PRO A 121 7.27 -21.38 0.07
C PRO A 121 7.68 -20.75 -1.26
N THR A 122 7.68 -21.55 -2.33
CA THR A 122 8.09 -21.09 -3.67
C THR A 122 6.94 -21.29 -4.66
N LEU A 123 6.50 -20.19 -5.29
CA LEU A 123 5.42 -20.16 -6.27
C LEU A 123 5.98 -19.89 -7.67
N TYR A 124 5.73 -20.83 -8.58
CA TYR A 124 5.98 -20.68 -10.01
C TYR A 124 4.69 -20.33 -10.73
N LEU A 125 4.75 -19.30 -11.56
CA LEU A 125 3.67 -18.87 -12.44
C LEU A 125 4.21 -18.81 -13.86
N ASP A 126 3.78 -19.76 -14.68
CA ASP A 126 4.18 -19.86 -16.09
C ASP A 126 3.01 -19.45 -16.98
N THR A 127 3.09 -18.24 -17.58
CA THR A 127 2.07 -17.72 -18.51
C THR A 127 2.09 -18.51 -19.81
N GLN A 128 0.97 -18.55 -20.51
CA GLN A 128 0.87 -19.26 -21.78
C GLN A 128 1.84 -18.73 -22.85
N SER A 129 2.10 -17.43 -22.86
CA SER A 129 3.05 -16.78 -23.79
C SER A 129 4.51 -17.02 -23.39
N GLY A 130 4.79 -17.40 -22.14
CA GLY A 130 6.14 -17.48 -21.58
C GLY A 130 6.77 -16.10 -21.32
N SER A 131 5.99 -14.99 -21.39
CA SER A 131 6.43 -13.63 -21.12
C SER A 131 5.43 -12.89 -20.23
N MET A 132 5.90 -11.88 -19.49
CA MET A 132 5.07 -10.95 -18.74
C MET A 132 4.73 -9.67 -19.53
N ASP A 133 5.25 -9.50 -20.76
CA ASP A 133 5.14 -8.25 -21.52
C ASP A 133 3.70 -7.83 -21.76
N HIS A 134 2.80 -8.79 -22.08
CA HIS A 134 1.40 -8.48 -22.27
C HIS A 134 0.72 -7.97 -21.00
N ILE A 135 0.98 -8.62 -19.87
CA ILE A 135 0.44 -8.23 -18.56
C ILE A 135 0.99 -6.87 -18.14
N HIS A 136 2.29 -6.64 -18.35
CA HIS A 136 2.95 -5.39 -17.95
C HIS A 136 2.61 -4.21 -18.86
N ALA A 137 2.11 -4.44 -20.08
CA ALA A 137 1.72 -3.38 -21.00
C ALA A 137 0.54 -2.56 -20.47
N GLU A 138 -0.42 -3.20 -19.77
CA GLU A 138 -1.57 -2.53 -19.16
C GLU A 138 -2.11 -3.37 -18.00
N LYS A 139 -2.42 -2.74 -16.87
CA LYS A 139 -2.92 -3.40 -15.63
C LYS A 139 -4.11 -4.35 -15.85
N GLY A 140 -5.00 -4.02 -16.80
CA GLY A 140 -6.17 -4.82 -17.13
C GLY A 140 -5.89 -6.06 -17.96
N ASN A 141 -4.70 -6.17 -18.56
CA ASN A 141 -4.32 -7.32 -19.38
C ASN A 141 -4.12 -8.55 -18.51
N ALA A 142 -4.61 -9.69 -19.00
CA ALA A 142 -4.53 -10.95 -18.28
C ALA A 142 -4.08 -12.08 -19.19
N GLU A 143 -3.34 -13.01 -18.61
CA GLU A 143 -2.99 -14.28 -19.27
C GLU A 143 -3.36 -15.46 -18.39
N ARG A 144 -3.67 -16.58 -19.02
CA ARG A 144 -3.80 -17.89 -18.38
C ARG A 144 -2.45 -18.60 -18.37
N GLY A 145 -2.35 -19.63 -17.51
CA GLY A 145 -1.12 -20.38 -17.45
C GLY A 145 -1.16 -21.54 -16.47
N ALA A 146 0.01 -22.01 -16.07
CA ALA A 146 0.20 -23.07 -15.10
C ALA A 146 0.89 -22.53 -13.83
N LEU A 147 0.59 -23.14 -12.69
CA LEU A 147 1.28 -22.83 -11.44
C LEU A 147 1.73 -24.11 -10.73
N ARG A 148 2.84 -23.96 -10.01
CA ARG A 148 3.34 -24.95 -9.05
C ARG A 148 3.72 -24.21 -7.78
N LEU A 149 3.25 -24.69 -6.65
CA LEU A 149 3.53 -24.14 -5.33
C LEU A 149 4.18 -25.23 -4.48
N TYR A 150 5.34 -24.92 -3.96
CA TYR A 150 6.09 -25.76 -3.03
C TYR A 150 6.06 -25.12 -1.64
N ASP A 151 5.96 -25.94 -0.60
CA ASP A 151 6.08 -25.47 0.78
C ASP A 151 7.54 -25.07 1.13
N ALA A 152 7.74 -24.57 2.35
CA ALA A 152 9.06 -24.15 2.82
C ALA A 152 10.08 -25.30 2.90
N GLN A 153 9.64 -26.56 2.90
CA GLN A 153 10.46 -27.76 2.87
C GLN A 153 10.74 -28.26 1.46
N GLY A 154 10.25 -27.55 0.43
CA GLY A 154 10.40 -27.92 -0.97
C GLY A 154 9.45 -29.04 -1.44
N THR A 155 8.44 -29.39 -0.63
CA THR A 155 7.42 -30.37 -1.01
C THR A 155 6.35 -29.72 -1.87
N LEU A 156 5.92 -30.38 -2.94
CA LEU A 156 4.85 -29.86 -3.80
C LEU A 156 3.53 -29.77 -3.00
N ASN A 157 3.09 -28.54 -2.73
CA ASN A 157 1.83 -28.24 -2.06
C ASN A 157 0.66 -28.26 -3.05
N PHE A 158 0.84 -27.59 -4.20
CA PHE A 158 -0.20 -27.52 -5.24
C PHE A 158 0.41 -27.43 -6.64
N SER A 159 -0.27 -28.06 -7.60
CA SER A 159 0.03 -27.93 -9.03
C SER A 159 -1.27 -27.89 -9.82
N GLY A 160 -1.42 -26.86 -10.65
CA GLY A 160 -2.66 -26.63 -11.39
C GLY A 160 -2.52 -25.55 -12.46
N THR A 161 -3.64 -24.99 -12.85
CA THR A 161 -3.71 -23.91 -13.84
C THR A 161 -4.42 -22.69 -13.27
N PHE A 162 -4.07 -21.53 -13.79
CA PHE A 162 -4.80 -20.29 -13.53
C PHE A 162 -5.50 -19.79 -14.80
N ALA A 163 -6.72 -19.30 -14.62
CA ALA A 163 -7.54 -18.73 -15.68
C ALA A 163 -7.08 -17.32 -16.03
N ALA A 164 -6.57 -16.57 -15.02
CA ALA A 164 -6.04 -15.24 -15.22
C ALA A 164 -4.93 -14.90 -14.22
N LEU A 165 -3.84 -14.34 -14.73
CA LEU A 165 -2.86 -13.56 -13.99
C LEU A 165 -2.87 -12.16 -14.57
N ARG A 166 -3.11 -11.13 -13.74
CA ARG A 166 -3.19 -9.73 -14.17
C ARG A 166 -2.59 -8.78 -13.15
N GLY A 167 -2.24 -7.59 -13.58
CA GLY A 167 -1.82 -6.52 -12.68
C GLY A 167 -2.93 -6.09 -11.73
N ARG A 168 -2.55 -5.64 -10.52
CA ARG A 168 -3.46 -5.08 -9.53
C ARG A 168 -2.84 -3.85 -8.83
N GLY A 169 -3.62 -3.22 -7.95
CA GLY A 169 -3.22 -2.02 -7.22
C GLY A 169 -3.40 -0.76 -8.04
N ASN A 170 -3.04 0.37 -7.48
CA ASN A 170 -3.04 1.69 -8.11
C ASN A 170 -1.62 2.25 -8.08
N SER A 171 -1.26 3.07 -7.06
CA SER A 171 0.11 3.55 -6.87
C SER A 171 1.14 2.41 -6.85
N THR A 172 0.81 1.29 -6.24
CA THR A 172 1.67 0.09 -6.20
C THR A 172 1.87 -0.56 -7.58
N TRP A 173 0.95 -0.36 -8.53
CA TRP A 173 1.14 -0.76 -9.92
C TRP A 173 1.92 0.28 -10.73
N ASP A 174 1.58 1.56 -10.56
CA ASP A 174 2.07 2.61 -11.45
C ASP A 174 3.50 3.04 -11.12
N ILE A 175 3.88 3.08 -9.84
CA ILE A 175 5.14 3.68 -9.39
C ILE A 175 6.30 2.68 -9.34
N PRO A 176 6.27 1.56 -8.57
CA PRO A 176 7.40 0.65 -8.46
C PRO A 176 7.61 -0.21 -9.71
N GLU A 177 8.85 -0.67 -9.92
CA GLU A 177 9.15 -1.68 -10.95
C GLU A 177 8.59 -3.05 -10.59
N LYS A 178 8.68 -3.45 -9.32
CA LYS A 178 8.10 -4.69 -8.80
C LYS A 178 6.59 -4.57 -8.74
N LYS A 179 5.87 -5.40 -9.51
CA LYS A 179 4.42 -5.30 -9.69
C LYS A 179 3.65 -6.29 -8.83
N PRO A 180 2.53 -5.87 -8.22
CA PRO A 180 1.58 -6.78 -7.58
C PRO A 180 0.63 -7.42 -8.59
N TYR A 181 0.13 -8.63 -8.29
CA TYR A 181 -0.73 -9.38 -9.20
C TYR A 181 -2.00 -9.88 -8.52
N ALA A 182 -3.07 -10.02 -9.32
CA ALA A 182 -4.23 -10.83 -9.00
C ALA A 182 -4.13 -12.15 -9.78
N LEU A 183 -4.35 -13.25 -9.08
CA LEU A 183 -4.26 -14.62 -9.59
C LEU A 183 -5.62 -15.29 -9.42
N ASP A 184 -6.25 -15.66 -10.54
CA ASP A 184 -7.51 -16.39 -10.54
C ASP A 184 -7.23 -17.84 -10.98
N LEU A 185 -7.38 -18.79 -10.06
CA LEU A 185 -7.20 -20.22 -10.34
C LEU A 185 -8.33 -20.73 -11.25
N THR A 186 -8.05 -21.78 -12.03
CA THR A 186 -9.09 -22.45 -12.82
C THR A 186 -10.06 -23.20 -11.92
N ASP A 187 -9.55 -23.91 -10.93
CA ASP A 187 -10.30 -24.63 -9.91
C ASP A 187 -9.92 -24.10 -8.53
N GLU A 188 -10.82 -24.21 -7.57
CA GLU A 188 -10.53 -23.86 -6.17
C GLU A 188 -9.41 -24.72 -5.59
N ALA A 189 -8.56 -24.12 -4.79
CA ALA A 189 -7.48 -24.82 -4.10
C ALA A 189 -7.17 -24.18 -2.75
N ASP A 190 -6.75 -25.02 -1.82
CA ASP A 190 -6.13 -24.58 -0.57
C ASP A 190 -4.64 -24.36 -0.80
N LEU A 191 -4.22 -23.11 -0.82
CA LEU A 191 -2.82 -22.74 -0.96
C LEU A 191 -2.20 -22.56 0.43
N LEU A 192 -1.27 -23.43 0.81
CA LEU A 192 -0.50 -23.36 2.06
C LEU A 192 -1.36 -23.38 3.35
N GLY A 193 -2.52 -24.04 3.33
CA GLY A 193 -3.40 -24.15 4.49
C GLY A 193 -4.19 -22.89 4.82
N MET A 194 -4.35 -21.98 3.85
CA MET A 194 -5.13 -20.75 4.00
C MET A 194 -6.63 -20.92 3.65
N GLY A 195 -7.09 -22.17 3.48
CA GLY A 195 -8.46 -22.45 3.04
C GLY A 195 -8.62 -22.50 1.53
N SER A 196 -9.73 -23.14 1.09
CA SER A 196 -10.04 -23.28 -0.33
C SER A 196 -10.50 -21.96 -0.92
N GLY A 197 -9.95 -21.58 -2.05
CA GLY A 197 -10.38 -20.39 -2.77
C GLY A 197 -9.87 -20.36 -4.19
N LYS A 198 -10.52 -19.54 -5.01
CA LYS A 198 -10.20 -19.40 -6.42
C LYS A 198 -9.38 -18.16 -6.72
N HIS A 199 -9.59 -17.10 -5.96
CA HIS A 199 -8.98 -15.79 -6.18
C HIS A 199 -7.93 -15.49 -5.11
N TRP A 200 -6.73 -15.21 -5.56
CA TRP A 200 -5.57 -14.93 -4.72
C TRP A 200 -4.91 -13.63 -5.12
N ILE A 201 -4.16 -13.06 -4.23
CA ILE A 201 -3.43 -11.81 -4.45
C ILE A 201 -1.95 -12.00 -4.09
N LEU A 202 -1.09 -11.48 -4.93
CA LEU A 202 0.34 -11.34 -4.66
C LEU A 202 0.63 -9.87 -4.39
N LEU A 203 0.73 -9.51 -3.12
CA LEU A 203 1.17 -8.18 -2.70
C LEU A 203 2.68 -8.09 -2.87
N ALA A 204 3.12 -7.06 -3.59
CA ALA A 204 4.54 -6.88 -3.89
C ALA A 204 5.31 -6.22 -2.75
N ASP A 205 4.62 -5.54 -1.83
CA ASP A 205 5.14 -4.69 -0.76
C ASP A 205 6.24 -3.72 -1.25
N ALA A 206 6.11 -3.28 -2.51
CA ALA A 206 7.14 -2.48 -3.17
C ALA A 206 7.18 -1.02 -2.70
N MET A 207 6.16 -0.58 -1.96
CA MET A 207 6.11 0.72 -1.29
C MET A 207 6.36 0.61 0.22
N ASP A 208 6.58 -0.60 0.73
CA ASP A 208 6.96 -0.90 2.11
C ASP A 208 8.35 -1.56 2.13
N ALA A 209 9.38 -0.78 2.44
CA ALA A 209 10.76 -1.28 2.47
C ALA A 209 10.97 -2.43 3.46
N SER A 210 10.10 -2.57 4.46
CA SER A 210 10.17 -3.67 5.44
C SER A 210 9.55 -4.98 4.94
N ALA A 211 8.57 -4.93 4.03
CA ALA A 211 7.70 -6.04 3.65
C ALA A 211 6.94 -6.69 4.83
N LEU A 212 6.75 -5.96 5.95
CA LEU A 212 6.16 -6.46 7.19
C LEU A 212 4.76 -5.92 7.46
N ARG A 213 4.45 -4.68 7.01
CA ARG A 213 3.30 -3.90 7.49
C ARG A 213 1.95 -4.57 7.21
N ASN A 214 1.71 -5.03 5.99
CA ASN A 214 0.49 -5.77 5.65
C ASN A 214 0.36 -7.05 6.48
N ARG A 215 1.42 -7.85 6.60
CA ARG A 215 1.42 -9.09 7.36
C ARG A 215 1.15 -8.86 8.85
N ILE A 216 1.74 -7.81 9.44
CA ILE A 216 1.50 -7.40 10.81
C ILE A 216 0.03 -7.06 11.00
N ALA A 217 -0.54 -6.19 10.15
CA ALA A 217 -1.91 -5.72 10.30
C ALA A 217 -2.93 -6.87 10.15
N TYR A 218 -2.78 -7.72 9.14
CA TYR A 218 -3.72 -8.83 8.93
C TYR A 218 -3.61 -9.90 10.02
N GLY A 219 -2.39 -10.25 10.42
CA GLY A 219 -2.18 -11.19 11.53
C GLY A 219 -2.70 -10.66 12.87
N PHE A 220 -2.54 -9.36 13.12
CA PHE A 220 -3.07 -8.70 14.30
C PHE A 220 -4.61 -8.68 14.29
N ALA A 221 -5.23 -8.31 13.17
CA ALA A 221 -6.68 -8.28 13.01
C ALA A 221 -7.32 -9.65 13.32
N ALA A 222 -6.71 -10.74 12.85
CA ALA A 222 -7.17 -12.10 13.17
C ALA A 222 -7.10 -12.40 14.67
N LYS A 223 -6.03 -11.97 15.35
CA LYS A 223 -5.82 -12.25 16.79
C LYS A 223 -6.72 -11.43 17.70
N ILE A 224 -7.07 -10.21 17.34
CA ILE A 224 -8.05 -9.42 18.10
C ILE A 224 -9.51 -9.84 17.84
N GLY A 225 -9.71 -10.86 17.02
CA GLY A 225 -11.03 -11.45 16.76
C GLY A 225 -11.90 -10.62 15.82
N MET A 226 -11.31 -9.97 14.79
CA MET A 226 -12.11 -9.54 13.65
C MET A 226 -12.74 -10.76 12.99
N GLU A 227 -13.98 -10.65 12.56
CA GLU A 227 -14.73 -11.79 12.03
C GLU A 227 -14.05 -12.45 10.82
N TYR A 228 -13.43 -11.62 10.01
CA TYR A 228 -12.55 -12.07 8.93
C TYR A 228 -11.35 -11.11 8.80
N ALA A 229 -10.20 -11.69 8.65
CA ALA A 229 -8.98 -11.01 8.22
C ALA A 229 -8.32 -11.88 7.15
N PRO A 230 -7.85 -11.34 6.03
CA PRO A 230 -7.22 -12.13 4.98
C PRO A 230 -6.03 -12.93 5.52
N ASP A 231 -6.03 -14.25 5.32
CA ASP A 231 -4.84 -15.05 5.65
C ASP A 231 -3.75 -14.81 4.60
N THR A 232 -2.51 -14.89 5.04
CA THR A 232 -1.36 -14.54 4.21
C THR A 232 -0.16 -15.42 4.49
N ARG A 233 0.68 -15.64 3.46
CA ARG A 233 1.98 -16.33 3.57
C ARG A 233 3.03 -15.62 2.73
N TRP A 234 4.19 -15.34 3.29
CA TRP A 234 5.32 -14.92 2.48
C TRP A 234 5.76 -16.04 1.55
N THR A 235 6.02 -15.68 0.31
CA THR A 235 6.29 -16.62 -0.77
C THR A 235 7.31 -16.05 -1.73
N GLU A 236 8.34 -16.82 -2.09
CA GLU A 236 9.22 -16.46 -3.19
C GLU A 236 8.53 -16.78 -4.52
N VAL A 237 8.49 -15.83 -5.44
CA VAL A 237 7.76 -15.96 -6.71
C VAL A 237 8.73 -16.03 -7.88
N TYR A 238 8.45 -16.96 -8.79
CA TYR A 238 9.10 -17.09 -10.08
C TYR A 238 8.08 -16.91 -11.19
N LEU A 239 8.32 -15.95 -12.09
CA LEU A 239 7.49 -15.65 -13.25
C LEU A 239 8.19 -16.14 -14.51
N ASN A 240 7.62 -17.14 -15.18
CA ASN A 240 8.23 -17.74 -16.38
C ASN A 240 9.70 -18.15 -16.15
N GLY A 241 9.99 -18.73 -14.97
CA GLY A 241 11.31 -19.16 -14.54
C GLY A 241 12.27 -18.06 -14.08
N GLU A 242 11.85 -16.81 -14.08
CA GLU A 242 12.62 -15.67 -13.54
C GLU A 242 12.21 -15.37 -12.10
N TYR A 243 13.20 -15.19 -11.21
CA TYR A 243 12.94 -14.79 -9.84
C TYR A 243 12.34 -13.39 -9.78
N ALA A 244 11.11 -13.30 -9.31
CA ALA A 244 10.36 -12.06 -9.17
C ALA A 244 10.45 -11.45 -7.76
N GLY A 245 10.98 -12.17 -6.78
CA GLY A 245 11.21 -11.66 -5.43
C GLY A 245 10.28 -12.24 -4.36
N LEU A 246 10.33 -11.64 -3.18
CA LEU A 246 9.48 -11.93 -2.04
C LEU A 246 8.12 -11.24 -2.22
N TYR A 247 7.03 -12.00 -2.14
CA TYR A 247 5.66 -11.53 -2.17
C TYR A 247 4.90 -12.00 -0.95
N LEU A 248 3.88 -11.25 -0.56
CA LEU A 248 2.88 -11.73 0.38
C LEU A 248 1.72 -12.33 -0.43
N LEU A 249 1.62 -13.66 -0.46
CA LEU A 249 0.45 -14.38 -0.99
C LEU A 249 -0.69 -14.19 -0.01
N CYS A 250 -1.81 -13.69 -0.50
CA CYS A 250 -2.93 -13.23 0.32
C CYS A 250 -4.26 -13.71 -0.27
N GLU A 251 -5.20 -14.05 0.58
CA GLU A 251 -6.59 -14.22 0.20
C GLU A 251 -7.17 -12.92 -0.36
N ARG A 252 -8.02 -13.05 -1.37
CA ARG A 252 -8.84 -11.92 -1.81
C ARG A 252 -10.03 -11.77 -0.87
N ILE A 253 -10.34 -10.53 -0.47
CA ILE A 253 -11.59 -10.23 0.23
C ILE A 253 -12.75 -10.42 -0.74
N GLU A 254 -13.60 -11.41 -0.45
CA GLU A 254 -14.75 -11.76 -1.24
C GLU A 254 -15.75 -12.58 -0.42
N ASN A 255 -17.02 -12.59 -0.85
CA ASN A 255 -18.09 -13.36 -0.22
C ASN A 255 -18.02 -14.81 -0.72
N GLU A 256 -17.21 -15.63 -0.05
CA GLU A 256 -17.06 -17.07 -0.36
C GLU A 256 -17.01 -17.89 0.93
N PRO A 257 -17.54 -19.13 0.91
CA PRO A 257 -17.41 -20.05 2.04
C PRO A 257 -15.92 -20.28 2.41
N GLY A 258 -15.60 -20.19 3.70
CA GLY A 258 -14.23 -20.33 4.20
C GLY A 258 -13.43 -19.03 4.20
N ARG A 259 -13.98 -17.95 3.68
CA ARG A 259 -13.50 -16.57 3.76
C ARG A 259 -14.51 -15.70 4.47
N LEU A 260 -14.87 -14.53 3.93
CA LEU A 260 -15.97 -13.72 4.43
C LEU A 260 -17.29 -14.34 3.91
N ASP A 261 -17.85 -15.31 4.64
CA ASP A 261 -19.07 -16.04 4.24
C ASP A 261 -20.33 -15.25 4.64
N LEU A 262 -20.80 -14.40 3.75
CA LEU A 262 -22.02 -13.61 3.92
C LEU A 262 -23.28 -14.33 3.39
N GLY A 263 -23.13 -15.51 2.79
CA GLY A 263 -24.20 -16.23 2.14
C GLY A 263 -24.74 -15.52 0.89
N GLN A 264 -25.85 -16.01 0.36
CA GLN A 264 -26.41 -15.50 -0.92
C GLN A 264 -27.07 -14.12 -0.83
N ALA A 265 -27.51 -13.73 0.36
CA ALA A 265 -28.17 -12.44 0.60
C ALA A 265 -27.17 -11.35 1.05
N GLY A 266 -25.93 -11.73 1.30
CA GLY A 266 -24.91 -10.83 1.78
C GLY A 266 -24.46 -9.79 0.77
N VAL A 267 -23.92 -8.71 1.27
CA VAL A 267 -23.40 -7.59 0.47
C VAL A 267 -22.05 -7.19 1.01
N LEU A 268 -21.07 -7.04 0.13
CA LEU A 268 -19.74 -6.53 0.42
C LEU A 268 -19.54 -5.23 -0.35
N LEU A 269 -19.10 -4.20 0.35
CA LEU A 269 -18.86 -2.88 -0.21
C LEU A 269 -17.45 -2.40 0.11
N ARG A 270 -16.93 -1.53 -0.75
CA ARG A 270 -15.70 -0.79 -0.53
C ARG A 270 -15.96 0.72 -0.66
N MET A 271 -15.58 1.46 0.36
CA MET A 271 -15.52 2.91 0.28
C MET A 271 -14.14 3.33 -0.25
N ASP A 272 -14.13 4.21 -1.24
CA ASP A 272 -12.91 4.74 -1.83
C ASP A 272 -13.20 6.11 -2.48
N ARG A 273 -12.16 6.78 -2.96
CA ARG A 273 -12.34 8.06 -3.67
C ARG A 273 -13.12 7.88 -4.98
N ASP A 274 -13.89 8.91 -5.32
CA ASP A 274 -14.74 8.98 -6.50
C ASP A 274 -14.01 8.58 -7.80
N SER A 275 -12.81 9.14 -8.00
CA SER A 275 -12.03 8.90 -9.21
C SER A 275 -11.67 7.41 -9.42
N ARG A 276 -11.39 6.68 -8.33
CA ARG A 276 -11.15 5.23 -8.38
C ARG A 276 -12.41 4.46 -8.72
N ILE A 277 -13.48 4.70 -7.95
CA ILE A 277 -14.74 3.98 -8.08
C ILE A 277 -15.34 4.17 -9.48
N ILE A 278 -15.33 5.41 -9.99
CA ILE A 278 -15.83 5.71 -11.34
C ILE A 278 -14.96 5.04 -12.43
N ALA A 279 -13.64 5.02 -12.26
CA ALA A 279 -12.72 4.42 -13.22
C ALA A 279 -12.89 2.89 -13.32
N GLU A 280 -13.20 2.21 -12.23
CA GLU A 280 -13.38 0.76 -12.19
C GLU A 280 -14.69 0.28 -12.84
N ARG A 281 -15.67 1.18 -13.03
CA ARG A 281 -16.96 0.90 -13.70
C ARG A 281 -17.82 -0.20 -13.06
N ASN A 282 -17.54 -0.54 -11.82
CA ASN A 282 -18.39 -1.44 -11.03
C ASN A 282 -19.61 -0.68 -10.49
N PRO A 283 -20.70 -1.36 -10.11
CA PRO A 283 -21.82 -0.71 -9.46
C PRO A 283 -21.40 0.03 -8.20
N TYR A 284 -21.94 1.22 -8.00
CA TYR A 284 -21.68 2.03 -6.80
C TYR A 284 -22.86 2.96 -6.52
N PHE A 285 -22.91 3.47 -5.29
CA PHE A 285 -23.80 4.56 -4.93
C PHE A 285 -23.04 5.60 -4.11
N VAL A 286 -23.67 6.76 -3.91
CA VAL A 286 -23.08 7.88 -3.18
C VAL A 286 -24.05 8.29 -2.09
N THR A 287 -23.59 8.42 -0.86
CA THR A 287 -24.40 8.88 0.27
C THR A 287 -24.62 10.40 0.22
N ASP A 288 -25.51 10.92 1.04
CA ASP A 288 -25.76 12.37 1.11
C ASP A 288 -24.56 13.16 1.65
N ALA A 289 -23.70 12.54 2.46
CA ALA A 289 -22.41 13.10 2.86
C ALA A 289 -21.36 13.05 1.73
N GLY A 290 -21.67 12.49 0.56
CA GLY A 290 -20.79 12.45 -0.60
C GLY A 290 -19.79 11.31 -0.60
N LEU A 291 -19.99 10.26 0.22
CA LEU A 291 -19.13 9.09 0.27
C LEU A 291 -19.50 8.09 -0.82
N TYR A 292 -18.50 7.62 -1.55
CA TYR A 292 -18.66 6.68 -2.65
C TYR A 292 -18.46 5.25 -2.15
N LEU A 293 -19.48 4.41 -2.34
CA LEU A 293 -19.49 3.00 -1.94
C LEU A 293 -19.65 2.12 -3.16
N GLN A 294 -18.62 1.38 -3.50
CA GLN A 294 -18.61 0.40 -4.57
C GLN A 294 -19.13 -0.94 -4.07
N ILE A 295 -20.01 -1.56 -4.85
CA ILE A 295 -20.53 -2.89 -4.55
C ILE A 295 -19.53 -3.91 -5.10
N MET A 296 -18.83 -4.58 -4.19
CA MET A 296 -17.85 -5.61 -4.50
C MET A 296 -18.51 -6.97 -4.72
N ASP A 297 -19.54 -7.26 -3.93
CA ASP A 297 -20.44 -8.40 -4.08
C ASP A 297 -21.84 -8.03 -3.61
N GLY A 298 -22.87 -8.71 -4.16
CA GLY A 298 -24.26 -8.41 -3.89
C GLY A 298 -24.93 -7.64 -5.02
N ARG A 299 -26.14 -7.15 -4.77
CA ARG A 299 -26.95 -6.44 -5.77
C ARG A 299 -27.16 -4.99 -5.37
N ASP A 300 -26.94 -4.10 -6.32
CA ASP A 300 -27.39 -2.72 -6.17
C ASP A 300 -28.92 -2.68 -6.10
N SER A 301 -29.42 -2.01 -5.07
CA SER A 301 -30.84 -1.87 -4.84
C SER A 301 -31.13 -0.61 -4.02
N ALA A 302 -32.33 -0.04 -4.19
CA ALA A 302 -32.78 1.07 -3.37
C ALA A 302 -32.73 0.72 -1.86
N ALA A 303 -33.06 -0.53 -1.51
CA ALA A 303 -33.00 -0.99 -0.12
C ALA A 303 -31.59 -0.94 0.47
N LEU A 304 -30.54 -1.28 -0.31
CA LEU A 304 -29.16 -1.17 0.11
C LEU A 304 -28.75 0.28 0.33
N GLN A 305 -29.05 1.15 -0.63
CA GLN A 305 -28.77 2.57 -0.56
C GLN A 305 -29.50 3.22 0.62
N ASP A 306 -30.79 2.91 0.81
CA ASP A 306 -31.59 3.38 1.94
C ASP A 306 -31.01 2.94 3.28
N ARG A 307 -30.46 1.72 3.39
CA ARG A 307 -29.82 1.24 4.63
C ARG A 307 -28.60 2.08 5.02
N PHE A 308 -27.73 2.37 4.05
CA PHE A 308 -26.56 3.21 4.30
C PHE A 308 -26.95 4.67 4.57
N GLN A 309 -27.96 5.20 3.88
CA GLN A 309 -28.45 6.54 4.14
C GLN A 309 -29.08 6.67 5.53
N GLN A 310 -29.91 5.70 5.96
CA GLN A 310 -30.46 5.69 7.32
C GLN A 310 -29.37 5.63 8.40
N MET A 311 -28.34 4.83 8.18
CA MET A 311 -27.17 4.79 9.07
C MET A 311 -26.49 6.17 9.12
N GLU A 312 -26.22 6.76 7.98
CA GLU A 312 -25.56 8.06 7.88
C GLU A 312 -26.38 9.15 8.56
N ASP A 313 -27.68 9.21 8.29
CA ASP A 313 -28.61 10.18 8.93
C ASP A 313 -28.63 10.01 10.46
N ALA A 314 -28.59 8.76 10.94
CA ALA A 314 -28.55 8.48 12.37
C ALA A 314 -27.21 8.84 13.02
N LEU A 315 -26.08 8.65 12.29
CA LEU A 315 -24.75 9.01 12.77
C LEU A 315 -24.50 10.52 12.78
N LEU A 316 -24.98 11.23 11.77
CA LEU A 316 -24.69 12.64 11.59
C LEU A 316 -25.80 13.54 12.16
N GLY A 317 -26.96 12.96 12.52
CA GLY A 317 -28.08 13.70 13.13
C GLY A 317 -27.90 13.92 14.63
N GLU A 318 -28.55 14.96 15.17
CA GLU A 318 -28.46 15.33 16.59
C GLU A 318 -29.05 14.29 17.57
N GLN A 319 -29.98 13.42 17.12
CA GLN A 319 -30.71 12.45 17.95
C GLN A 319 -30.88 11.10 17.26
N GLY A 320 -29.88 10.64 16.55
CA GLY A 320 -29.94 9.37 15.84
C GLY A 320 -29.71 8.15 16.74
N ASP A 321 -30.53 7.10 16.56
CA ASP A 321 -30.30 5.78 17.18
C ASP A 321 -29.38 4.93 16.29
N TRP A 322 -28.19 5.45 16.05
CA TRP A 322 -27.16 4.85 15.17
C TRP A 322 -26.79 3.41 15.56
N GLN A 323 -26.94 3.05 16.85
CA GLN A 323 -26.62 1.72 17.36
C GLN A 323 -27.48 0.60 16.76
N GLN A 324 -28.65 0.94 16.22
CA GLN A 324 -29.49 -0.03 15.53
C GLN A 324 -29.00 -0.34 14.09
N HIS A 325 -28.18 0.53 13.53
CA HIS A 325 -27.74 0.43 12.14
C HIS A 325 -26.38 -0.23 11.97
N ILE A 326 -25.53 -0.20 12.99
CA ILE A 326 -24.16 -0.72 12.91
C ILE A 326 -23.91 -1.84 13.92
N ASP A 327 -22.96 -2.72 13.59
CA ASP A 327 -22.36 -3.62 14.58
C ASP A 327 -21.24 -2.88 15.32
N LEU A 328 -21.52 -2.51 16.56
CA LEU A 328 -20.63 -1.67 17.34
C LEU A 328 -19.24 -2.27 17.51
N ASP A 329 -19.15 -3.57 17.74
CA ASP A 329 -17.88 -4.27 17.98
C ASP A 329 -16.97 -4.22 16.74
N SER A 330 -17.50 -4.48 15.56
CA SER A 330 -16.74 -4.43 14.31
C SER A 330 -16.28 -3.01 13.97
N TRP A 331 -17.14 -2.00 14.15
CA TRP A 331 -16.80 -0.60 13.91
C TRP A 331 -15.73 -0.08 14.87
N VAL A 332 -15.78 -0.48 16.14
CA VAL A 332 -14.76 -0.13 17.12
C VAL A 332 -13.44 -0.81 16.78
N ARG A 333 -13.45 -2.11 16.42
CA ARG A 333 -12.22 -2.81 16.02
C ARG A 333 -11.58 -2.21 14.78
N GLN A 334 -12.39 -1.93 13.74
CA GLN A 334 -11.87 -1.28 12.54
C GLN A 334 -11.29 0.10 12.86
N TYR A 335 -12.00 0.92 13.62
CA TYR A 335 -11.49 2.21 14.08
C TYR A 335 -10.16 2.08 14.83
N LEU A 336 -10.07 1.14 15.76
CA LEU A 336 -8.84 0.89 16.51
C LEU A 336 -7.70 0.39 15.62
N MET A 337 -7.98 -0.44 14.62
CA MET A 337 -6.97 -0.85 13.63
C MET A 337 -6.38 0.36 12.89
N GLU A 338 -7.24 1.29 12.45
CA GLU A 338 -6.81 2.51 11.77
C GLU A 338 -5.98 3.43 12.68
N GLU A 339 -6.42 3.58 13.94
CA GLU A 339 -5.72 4.45 14.89
C GLU A 339 -4.42 3.83 15.40
N VAL A 340 -4.43 2.57 15.80
CA VAL A 340 -3.25 1.90 16.38
C VAL A 340 -2.11 1.82 15.39
N PHE A 341 -2.42 1.45 14.16
CA PHE A 341 -1.40 1.33 13.11
C PHE A 341 -1.15 2.63 12.34
N GLY A 342 -1.97 3.66 12.55
CA GLY A 342 -1.81 4.96 11.90
C GLY A 342 -1.83 4.83 10.39
N SER A 343 -2.93 4.28 9.84
CA SER A 343 -3.08 4.10 8.41
C SER A 343 -3.26 5.46 7.72
N TYR A 344 -2.57 5.64 6.58
CA TYR A 344 -2.75 6.83 5.74
C TYR A 344 -4.18 6.93 5.19
N ASP A 345 -4.74 5.79 4.83
CA ASP A 345 -6.06 5.64 4.23
C ASP A 345 -7.20 5.61 5.29
N ALA A 346 -6.85 5.83 6.58
CA ALA A 346 -7.73 5.69 7.72
C ALA A 346 -9.10 6.37 7.53
N GLY A 347 -10.13 5.57 7.70
CA GLY A 347 -11.53 6.03 7.74
C GLY A 347 -12.13 6.45 6.40
N PHE A 348 -11.36 6.44 5.30
CA PHE A 348 -11.86 6.92 4.00
C PHE A 348 -11.49 6.04 2.80
N LEU A 349 -10.22 5.68 2.62
CA LEU A 349 -9.75 4.91 1.47
C LEU A 349 -9.67 3.43 1.80
N SER A 350 -9.98 2.58 0.82
CA SER A 350 -9.87 1.11 0.95
C SER A 350 -10.66 0.53 2.14
N GLN A 351 -11.69 1.26 2.63
CA GLN A 351 -12.49 0.79 3.75
C GLN A 351 -13.57 -0.17 3.26
N ASN A 352 -13.66 -1.33 3.90
CA ASN A 352 -14.67 -2.33 3.58
C ASN A 352 -15.82 -2.31 4.59
N PHE A 353 -17.02 -2.61 4.08
CA PHE A 353 -18.24 -2.77 4.88
C PHE A 353 -19.02 -3.94 4.35
N TYR A 354 -19.75 -4.62 5.22
CA TYR A 354 -20.57 -5.75 4.80
C TYR A 354 -21.86 -5.88 5.61
N LEU A 355 -22.80 -6.60 5.03
CA LEU A 355 -24.07 -7.00 5.64
C LEU A 355 -24.34 -8.46 5.29
N TYR A 356 -24.97 -9.20 6.20
CA TYR A 356 -25.43 -10.56 5.92
C TYR A 356 -26.71 -10.60 5.11
N ASP A 357 -27.55 -9.58 5.24
CA ASP A 357 -28.79 -9.38 4.47
C ASP A 357 -29.25 -7.91 4.56
N LEU A 358 -30.39 -7.60 3.94
CA LEU A 358 -30.99 -6.27 3.93
C LEU A 358 -32.26 -6.18 4.81
N ALA A 359 -32.44 -7.08 5.77
CA ALA A 359 -33.56 -7.00 6.71
C ALA A 359 -33.45 -5.71 7.57
N PRO A 360 -34.56 -5.13 8.03
CA PRO A 360 -34.54 -3.89 8.80
C PRO A 360 -33.69 -3.97 10.07
N GLU A 361 -33.59 -5.14 10.70
CA GLU A 361 -32.79 -5.43 11.89
C GLU A 361 -31.33 -5.74 11.59
N SER A 362 -30.97 -5.97 10.33
CA SER A 362 -29.60 -6.28 9.93
C SER A 362 -28.70 -5.07 10.15
N ARG A 363 -27.48 -5.33 10.65
CA ARG A 363 -26.49 -4.29 10.94
C ARG A 363 -25.42 -4.21 9.87
N ILE A 364 -24.84 -3.03 9.70
CA ILE A 364 -23.69 -2.78 8.85
C ILE A 364 -22.44 -3.05 9.67
N TYR A 365 -21.59 -3.94 9.19
CA TYR A 365 -20.30 -4.28 9.79
C TYR A 365 -19.18 -3.49 9.12
N ALA A 366 -18.18 -3.06 9.87
CA ALA A 366 -16.96 -2.45 9.35
C ALA A 366 -15.84 -3.50 9.26
N GLY A 367 -15.05 -3.42 8.20
CA GLY A 367 -14.05 -4.42 7.84
C GLY A 367 -14.48 -5.25 6.62
N PRO A 368 -13.65 -6.22 6.19
CA PRO A 368 -12.33 -6.58 6.70
C PRO A 368 -11.24 -5.53 6.47
N VAL A 369 -10.16 -5.63 7.25
CA VAL A 369 -8.96 -4.79 7.08
C VAL A 369 -8.31 -5.00 5.73
N TRP A 370 -7.77 -3.90 5.15
CA TRP A 370 -7.06 -3.94 3.88
C TRP A 370 -6.10 -2.75 3.73
N ASP A 371 -4.97 -2.96 3.01
CA ASP A 371 -4.09 -1.90 2.49
C ASP A 371 -3.28 -1.14 3.56
N TYR A 372 -2.52 -1.87 4.39
CA TYR A 372 -1.72 -1.33 5.49
C TYR A 372 -0.24 -1.11 5.14
N ASP A 373 0.17 -1.16 3.87
CA ASP A 373 1.54 -0.83 3.47
C ASP A 373 1.90 0.63 3.80
N SER A 374 0.91 1.52 3.76
CA SER A 374 1.02 2.92 4.13
C SER A 374 0.56 3.17 5.58
N SER A 375 1.20 2.49 6.53
CA SER A 375 0.90 2.57 7.98
C SER A 375 2.17 2.50 8.83
N MET A 376 2.03 2.48 10.16
CA MET A 376 3.11 2.27 11.13
C MET A 376 4.34 3.15 10.83
N GLY A 377 4.08 4.42 10.52
CA GLY A 377 5.13 5.40 10.26
C GLY A 377 5.94 5.15 8.99
N ASN A 378 5.41 4.46 7.97
CA ASN A 378 6.14 4.18 6.73
C ASN A 378 6.91 5.43 6.24
N PRO A 379 8.26 5.39 6.19
CA PRO A 379 9.07 6.57 5.86
C PRO A 379 8.83 7.09 4.44
N GLY A 380 8.33 6.24 3.53
CA GLY A 380 7.92 6.63 2.18
C GLY A 380 6.69 7.54 2.15
N VAL A 381 5.97 7.65 3.28
CA VAL A 381 4.77 8.49 3.43
C VAL A 381 5.01 9.50 4.55
N TRP A 382 5.51 10.68 4.20
CA TRP A 382 5.92 11.73 5.14
C TRP A 382 4.85 12.06 6.21
N ALA A 383 3.59 11.98 5.84
CA ALA A 383 2.45 12.31 6.71
C ALA A 383 2.25 11.31 7.86
N LEU A 384 2.89 10.13 7.81
CA LEU A 384 2.77 9.07 8.81
C LEU A 384 3.93 9.03 9.81
N GLN A 385 4.94 9.86 9.66
CA GLN A 385 6.13 9.78 10.49
C GLN A 385 5.85 10.08 11.97
N SER A 386 4.84 10.93 12.27
CA SER A 386 4.45 11.20 13.65
C SER A 386 3.56 10.08 14.20
N PRO A 387 3.92 9.45 15.34
CA PRO A 387 3.06 8.50 16.03
C PRO A 387 1.94 9.17 16.84
N ARG A 388 1.86 10.51 16.83
CA ARG A 388 0.91 11.30 17.62
C ARG A 388 -0.22 11.84 16.75
N GLY A 389 -1.38 12.13 17.37
CA GLY A 389 -2.60 12.57 16.70
C GLY A 389 -3.54 11.43 16.36
N LEU A 390 -4.77 11.74 16.01
CA LEU A 390 -5.75 10.77 15.52
C LEU A 390 -5.67 10.66 14.00
N PHE A 391 -5.98 9.51 13.44
CA PHE A 391 -5.99 9.23 12.01
C PHE A 391 -7.42 9.15 11.45
N ALA A 392 -8.28 8.33 12.02
CA ALA A 392 -9.67 8.17 11.60
C ALA A 392 -10.66 9.06 12.40
N GLY A 393 -10.33 9.38 13.64
CA GLY A 393 -11.18 10.18 14.55
C GLY A 393 -11.11 11.68 14.35
N ARG A 394 -10.82 12.16 13.13
CA ARG A 394 -10.76 13.59 12.77
C ARG A 394 -11.73 13.88 11.62
N PRO A 395 -12.21 15.14 11.46
CA PRO A 395 -13.20 15.45 10.44
C PRO A 395 -12.67 15.33 9.01
N GLU A 396 -11.38 15.50 8.83
CA GLU A 396 -10.71 15.38 7.54
C GLU A 396 -9.47 14.53 7.68
N VAL A 397 -9.28 13.63 6.74
CA VAL A 397 -8.06 12.81 6.61
C VAL A 397 -7.07 13.47 5.67
N MET A 398 -5.96 12.80 5.44
CA MET A 398 -4.97 13.19 4.45
C MET A 398 -5.64 13.46 3.10
N ASP A 399 -5.14 14.41 2.35
CA ASP A 399 -5.70 14.90 1.06
C ASP A 399 -7.07 15.62 1.16
N GLY A 400 -7.54 15.97 2.37
CA GLY A 400 -8.75 16.77 2.56
C GLY A 400 -10.07 16.01 2.35
N TYR A 401 -10.06 14.69 2.46
CA TYR A 401 -11.28 13.88 2.44
C TYR A 401 -11.92 13.82 3.81
N ALA A 402 -13.25 13.98 3.86
CA ALA A 402 -13.99 13.90 5.11
C ALA A 402 -14.18 12.45 5.57
N THR A 403 -14.10 12.23 6.88
CA THR A 403 -14.45 10.96 7.54
C THR A 403 -15.61 11.14 8.51
N PRO A 404 -16.79 11.58 8.04
CA PRO A 404 -17.84 12.02 8.93
C PRO A 404 -18.33 10.93 9.86
N TRP A 405 -18.33 9.66 9.42
CA TRP A 405 -18.84 8.56 10.21
C TRP A 405 -17.96 8.26 11.44
N TYR A 406 -16.67 8.03 11.26
CA TYR A 406 -15.77 7.75 12.38
C TYR A 406 -15.56 8.96 13.28
N TYR A 407 -15.53 10.16 12.71
CA TYR A 407 -15.46 11.38 13.49
C TYR A 407 -16.68 11.56 14.39
N SER A 408 -17.89 11.38 13.85
CA SER A 408 -19.13 11.43 14.63
C SER A 408 -19.16 10.36 15.72
N LEU A 409 -18.80 9.11 15.39
CA LEU A 409 -18.76 7.99 16.34
C LEU A 409 -17.79 8.25 17.49
N TYR A 410 -16.61 8.80 17.21
CA TYR A 410 -15.63 9.11 18.25
C TYR A 410 -16.16 10.09 19.30
N GLY A 411 -17.04 11.01 18.90
CA GLY A 411 -17.74 11.92 19.80
C GLY A 411 -18.86 11.26 20.64
N GLN A 412 -19.28 10.03 20.31
CA GLN A 412 -20.38 9.35 21.00
C GLN A 412 -19.87 8.60 22.25
N LYS A 413 -20.45 8.89 23.43
CA LYS A 413 -20.01 8.30 24.70
C LYS A 413 -20.00 6.77 24.71
N ILE A 414 -20.97 6.13 24.07
CA ILE A 414 -21.06 4.66 24.03
C ILE A 414 -19.95 4.08 23.17
N PHE A 415 -19.73 4.65 21.99
CA PHE A 415 -18.62 4.27 21.11
C PHE A 415 -17.28 4.43 21.82
N TYR A 416 -17.04 5.57 22.44
CA TYR A 416 -15.81 5.86 23.16
C TYR A 416 -15.56 4.88 24.33
N ARG A 417 -16.60 4.54 25.11
CA ARG A 417 -16.46 3.54 26.19
C ARG A 417 -16.08 2.16 25.67
N GLU A 418 -16.75 1.74 24.59
CA GLU A 418 -16.47 0.44 23.97
C GLU A 418 -15.07 0.43 23.33
N LEU A 419 -14.66 1.54 22.73
CA LEU A 419 -13.30 1.75 22.21
C LEU A 419 -12.26 1.55 23.32
N VAL A 420 -12.38 2.26 24.43
CA VAL A 420 -11.45 2.14 25.56
C VAL A 420 -11.43 0.71 26.13
N ARG A 421 -12.61 0.08 26.25
CA ARG A 421 -12.71 -1.31 26.70
C ARG A 421 -11.95 -2.26 25.78
N GLN A 422 -12.21 -2.20 24.46
CA GLN A 422 -11.57 -3.10 23.50
C GLN A 422 -10.08 -2.79 23.34
N TYR A 423 -9.68 -1.52 23.36
CA TYR A 423 -8.27 -1.16 23.37
C TYR A 423 -7.53 -1.82 24.55
N ARG A 424 -8.07 -1.68 25.75
CA ARG A 424 -7.47 -2.24 26.98
C ARG A 424 -7.45 -3.77 26.99
N THR A 425 -8.52 -4.42 26.53
CA THR A 425 -8.71 -5.87 26.71
C THR A 425 -8.26 -6.71 25.53
N LEU A 426 -8.24 -6.16 24.32
CA LEU A 426 -7.88 -6.88 23.09
C LEU A 426 -6.59 -6.34 22.49
N PHE A 427 -6.50 -5.03 22.28
CA PHE A 427 -5.41 -4.43 21.52
C PHE A 427 -4.10 -4.36 22.32
N LEU A 428 -4.13 -3.88 23.55
CA LEU A 428 -2.91 -3.72 24.35
C LEU A 428 -2.15 -5.05 24.56
N PRO A 429 -2.80 -6.15 24.99
CA PRO A 429 -2.10 -7.42 25.16
C PRO A 429 -1.50 -7.94 23.86
N GLU A 430 -2.21 -7.79 22.74
CA GLU A 430 -1.69 -8.22 21.42
C GLU A 430 -0.59 -7.30 20.90
N LEU A 431 -0.64 -5.98 21.17
CA LEU A 431 0.45 -5.05 20.87
C LEU A 431 1.73 -5.39 21.64
N GLU A 432 1.61 -5.73 22.93
CA GLU A 432 2.74 -6.18 23.72
C GLU A 432 3.33 -7.48 23.16
N HIS A 433 2.48 -8.42 22.74
CA HIS A 433 2.91 -9.65 22.10
C HIS A 433 3.57 -9.37 20.73
N LEU A 434 2.99 -8.49 19.93
CA LEU A 434 3.55 -8.06 18.65
C LEU A 434 4.97 -7.48 18.82
N LEU A 435 5.14 -6.57 19.79
CA LEU A 435 6.40 -5.86 20.02
C LEU A 435 7.50 -6.73 20.64
N THR A 436 7.13 -7.81 21.34
CA THR A 436 8.07 -8.66 22.09
C THR A 436 8.36 -9.99 21.42
N ARG A 437 7.49 -10.47 20.53
CA ARG A 437 7.61 -11.80 19.89
C ARG A 437 7.33 -11.78 18.40
N THR A 438 6.13 -11.41 17.98
CA THR A 438 5.68 -11.59 16.59
C THR A 438 6.58 -10.87 15.59
N LEU A 439 7.05 -9.66 15.92
CA LEU A 439 7.93 -8.89 15.04
C LEU A 439 9.30 -9.55 14.86
N GLU A 440 9.83 -10.20 15.91
CA GLU A 440 11.06 -10.98 15.85
C GLU A 440 10.87 -12.24 15.00
N ASP A 441 9.80 -13.01 15.29
CA ASP A 441 9.47 -14.22 14.52
C ASP A 441 9.32 -13.92 13.02
N TYR A 442 8.66 -12.81 12.67
CA TYR A 442 8.50 -12.37 11.28
C TYR A 442 9.83 -11.95 10.62
N THR A 443 10.68 -11.27 11.38
CA THR A 443 12.01 -10.86 10.90
C THR A 443 12.90 -12.08 10.64
N GLU A 444 12.88 -13.05 11.53
CA GLU A 444 13.61 -14.31 11.35
C GLU A 444 13.07 -15.10 10.13
N GLU A 445 11.74 -15.18 9.97
CA GLU A 445 11.10 -15.92 8.88
C GLU A 445 11.52 -15.41 7.50
N ILE A 446 11.51 -14.07 7.29
CA ILE A 446 11.75 -13.51 5.95
C ILE A 446 13.19 -13.09 5.69
N GLY A 447 14.08 -13.08 6.69
CA GLY A 447 15.41 -12.50 6.59
C GLY A 447 16.17 -12.88 5.31
N PRO A 448 16.37 -14.17 5.01
CA PRO A 448 17.06 -14.58 3.78
C PRO A 448 16.32 -14.15 2.50
N ALA A 449 14.99 -14.24 2.45
CA ALA A 449 14.18 -13.84 1.29
C ALA A 449 14.18 -12.33 1.09
N PHE A 450 14.18 -11.58 2.19
CA PHE A 450 14.29 -10.13 2.17
C PHE A 450 15.58 -9.67 1.50
N GLU A 451 16.74 -10.26 1.85
CA GLU A 451 18.02 -9.91 1.23
C GLU A 451 18.07 -10.27 -0.26
N ARG A 452 17.48 -11.41 -0.67
CA ARG A 452 17.34 -11.78 -2.07
C ARG A 452 16.44 -10.77 -2.82
N ASN A 453 15.32 -10.37 -2.24
CA ASN A 453 14.40 -9.37 -2.79
C ASN A 453 15.07 -7.99 -2.88
N ARG A 454 15.81 -7.59 -1.83
CA ARG A 454 16.56 -6.32 -1.81
C ARG A 454 17.59 -6.28 -2.95
N LEU A 455 18.32 -7.35 -3.17
CA LEU A 455 19.28 -7.45 -4.26
C LEU A 455 18.57 -7.39 -5.63
N ARG A 456 17.48 -8.15 -5.80
CA ARG A 456 16.74 -8.23 -7.08
C ARG A 456 16.14 -6.87 -7.50
N TRP A 457 15.58 -6.12 -6.56
CA TRP A 457 14.85 -4.88 -6.80
C TRP A 457 15.60 -3.62 -6.37
N ARG A 458 16.82 -3.77 -5.84
CA ARG A 458 17.63 -2.64 -5.35
C ARG A 458 16.89 -1.77 -4.34
N VAL A 459 16.20 -2.43 -3.41
CA VAL A 459 15.47 -1.72 -2.36
C VAL A 459 16.47 -0.98 -1.48
N GLU A 460 16.30 0.33 -1.40
CA GLU A 460 17.12 1.19 -0.55
C GLU A 460 16.65 1.09 0.90
N THR A 461 17.42 0.44 1.75
CA THR A 461 17.15 0.26 3.18
C THR A 461 18.45 -0.05 3.91
N GLU A 462 18.49 0.24 5.21
CA GLU A 462 19.59 -0.16 6.11
C GLU A 462 19.54 -1.66 6.50
N GLY A 463 18.53 -2.39 6.02
CA GLY A 463 18.30 -3.81 6.28
C GLY A 463 17.06 -4.08 7.09
N LEU A 464 16.63 -5.35 7.09
CA LEU A 464 15.38 -5.80 7.72
C LEU A 464 15.32 -5.50 9.23
N GLU A 465 16.43 -5.71 9.93
CA GLU A 465 16.52 -5.41 11.37
C GLU A 465 16.30 -3.93 11.68
N ALA A 466 16.82 -3.03 10.82
CA ALA A 466 16.61 -1.59 10.97
C ALA A 466 15.16 -1.21 10.72
N GLU A 467 14.53 -1.79 9.70
CA GLU A 467 13.11 -1.58 9.39
C GLU A 467 12.21 -2.09 10.54
N ALA A 468 12.48 -3.28 11.06
CA ALA A 468 11.76 -3.84 12.20
C ALA A 468 11.94 -3.00 13.47
N ALA A 469 13.15 -2.51 13.73
CA ALA A 469 13.42 -1.63 14.86
C ALA A 469 12.69 -0.28 14.74
N TYR A 470 12.59 0.25 13.51
CA TYR A 470 11.81 1.47 13.23
C TYR A 470 10.33 1.27 13.51
N ILE A 471 9.71 0.20 12.99
CA ILE A 471 8.31 -0.16 13.25
C ILE A 471 8.07 -0.33 14.76
N ARG A 472 8.96 -1.06 15.44
CA ARG A 472 8.88 -1.28 16.90
C ARG A 472 8.92 0.03 17.68
N THR A 473 9.78 0.94 17.30
CA THR A 473 9.92 2.26 17.96
C THR A 473 8.67 3.09 17.73
N TRP A 474 8.21 3.19 16.49
CA TRP A 474 7.01 3.94 16.14
C TRP A 474 5.78 3.41 16.88
N LEU A 475 5.58 2.08 16.90
CA LEU A 475 4.44 1.47 17.61
C LEU A 475 4.51 1.68 19.13
N ARG A 476 5.70 1.66 19.75
CA ARG A 476 5.86 1.98 21.18
C ARG A 476 5.47 3.42 21.50
N GLU A 477 5.91 4.34 20.67
CA GLU A 477 5.56 5.76 20.84
C GLU A 477 4.05 5.98 20.59
N ARG A 478 3.48 5.27 19.59
CA ARG A 478 2.05 5.27 19.32
C ARG A 478 1.25 4.74 20.49
N MET A 479 1.64 3.59 21.02
CA MET A 479 1.00 2.98 22.18
C MET A 479 1.07 3.90 23.41
N ALA A 480 2.20 4.55 23.65
CA ALA A 480 2.33 5.52 24.74
C ALA A 480 1.34 6.68 24.57
N PHE A 481 1.27 7.27 23.38
CA PHE A 481 0.32 8.35 23.06
C PHE A 481 -1.14 7.91 23.25
N LEU A 482 -1.52 6.71 22.79
CA LEU A 482 -2.88 6.20 22.94
C LEU A 482 -3.21 5.80 24.37
N ASN A 483 -2.24 5.33 25.15
CA ASN A 483 -2.41 5.07 26.59
C ASN A 483 -2.70 6.36 27.35
N ASP A 484 -1.94 7.43 27.10
CA ASP A 484 -2.18 8.74 27.69
C ASP A 484 -3.59 9.24 27.33
N LEU A 485 -4.02 9.03 26.08
CA LEU A 485 -5.31 9.50 25.59
C LEU A 485 -6.49 8.68 26.13
N TRP A 486 -6.35 7.35 26.28
CA TRP A 486 -7.50 6.46 26.51
C TRP A 486 -7.49 5.72 27.85
N LEU A 487 -6.34 5.62 28.53
CA LEU A 487 -6.23 4.80 29.75
C LEU A 487 -5.94 5.61 31.01
N GLU A 488 -5.29 6.73 30.91
CA GLU A 488 -5.09 7.60 32.05
C GLU A 488 -6.40 8.32 32.38
N GLU A 489 -6.76 8.35 33.66
CA GLU A 489 -7.92 9.10 34.15
C GLU A 489 -7.68 10.62 34.12
N ALA A 490 -6.57 11.07 33.57
CA ALA A 490 -6.30 12.47 33.39
C ALA A 490 -7.38 13.08 32.49
N GLU A 491 -8.08 14.07 33.03
CA GLU A 491 -8.94 14.91 32.23
C GLU A 491 -8.09 15.53 31.15
N PHE A 492 -8.33 15.19 29.91
CA PHE A 492 -7.71 15.86 28.77
C PHE A 492 -8.69 16.89 28.20
N ASN A 493 -8.15 17.98 27.73
CA ASN A 493 -8.91 19.00 27.02
C ASN A 493 -8.79 18.72 25.50
N LEU A 494 -9.89 18.77 24.79
CA LEU A 494 -9.91 18.64 23.35
C LEU A 494 -9.66 20.03 22.72
N VAL A 495 -8.58 20.17 21.97
CA VAL A 495 -8.30 21.39 21.21
C VAL A 495 -8.53 21.11 19.74
N ARG A 496 -9.40 21.90 19.13
CA ARG A 496 -9.65 21.96 17.69
C ARG A 496 -8.98 23.19 17.13
N VAL A 497 -8.24 23.03 16.05
CA VAL A 497 -7.55 24.15 15.41
C VAL A 497 -7.88 24.14 13.93
N ARG A 498 -8.46 25.24 13.44
CA ARG A 498 -8.79 25.42 12.04
C ARG A 498 -7.78 26.34 11.37
N ASP A 499 -7.12 25.87 10.31
CA ASP A 499 -6.15 26.64 9.55
C ASP A 499 -6.78 27.53 8.47
N ASP A 500 -5.95 28.30 7.76
CA ASP A 500 -6.38 29.20 6.68
C ASP A 500 -7.02 28.48 5.49
N SER A 501 -6.73 27.22 5.30
CA SER A 501 -7.30 26.36 4.26
C SER A 501 -8.67 25.80 4.66
N GLY A 502 -9.07 26.00 5.93
CA GLY A 502 -10.32 25.51 6.49
C GLY A 502 -10.21 24.10 7.10
N TYR A 503 -9.01 23.55 7.18
CA TYR A 503 -8.77 22.24 7.78
C TYR A 503 -8.70 22.31 9.30
N TYR A 504 -9.23 21.25 9.94
CA TYR A 504 -9.18 21.12 11.39
C TYR A 504 -8.08 20.14 11.80
N SER A 505 -7.24 20.56 12.75
CA SER A 505 -6.35 19.69 13.51
C SER A 505 -6.89 19.52 14.92
N TYR A 506 -6.79 18.32 15.48
CA TYR A 506 -7.29 17.98 16.81
C TYR A 506 -6.16 17.54 17.71
N TYR A 507 -6.15 18.05 18.94
CA TYR A 507 -5.17 17.69 19.94
C TYR A 507 -5.90 17.35 21.24
N ALA A 508 -5.53 16.23 21.85
CA ALA A 508 -5.89 15.93 23.23
C ALA A 508 -4.71 16.35 24.11
N LEU A 509 -4.93 17.31 24.99
CA LEU A 509 -3.90 17.91 25.82
C LEU A 509 -4.21 17.69 27.29
N GLU A 510 -3.20 17.36 28.07
CA GLU A 510 -3.33 17.38 29.53
C GLU A 510 -3.70 18.80 30.00
N PRO A 511 -4.56 18.94 31.02
CA PRO A 511 -4.84 20.24 31.61
C PRO A 511 -3.56 20.97 32.00
N GLY A 512 -3.40 22.19 31.49
CA GLY A 512 -2.20 22.99 31.71
C GLY A 512 -1.09 22.84 30.67
N SER A 513 -1.26 22.00 29.65
CA SER A 513 -0.35 21.95 28.48
C SER A 513 -0.43 23.24 27.67
N PHE A 514 0.60 23.50 26.86
CA PHE A 514 0.71 24.70 26.04
C PHE A 514 0.69 24.37 24.56
N LEU A 515 -0.03 25.18 23.75
CA LEU A 515 -0.11 24.96 22.31
C LEU A 515 1.19 25.23 21.58
N GLN A 516 2.07 26.08 22.11
CA GLN A 516 3.41 26.33 21.55
C GLN A 516 4.29 25.08 21.48
N ASP A 517 4.00 24.05 22.25
CA ASP A 517 4.76 22.79 22.29
C ASP A 517 4.30 21.81 21.19
N LEU A 518 3.25 22.16 20.43
CA LEU A 518 2.72 21.32 19.37
C LEU A 518 3.42 21.61 18.04
N PRO A 519 3.73 20.58 17.23
CA PRO A 519 4.21 20.77 15.87
C PRO A 519 3.23 21.67 15.08
N HIS A 520 3.75 22.58 14.28
CA HIS A 520 3.00 23.51 13.42
C HIS A 520 2.23 24.65 14.09
N MET A 521 2.12 24.70 15.42
CA MET A 521 1.47 25.84 16.08
C MET A 521 2.42 27.02 16.28
N ALA A 522 3.74 26.78 16.28
CA ALA A 522 4.79 27.78 16.49
C ALA A 522 5.59 28.14 15.23
N ASP A 523 5.22 27.63 14.05
CA ASP A 523 5.93 27.94 12.81
C ASP A 523 5.77 29.42 12.42
N GLU A 524 6.88 30.07 12.01
CA GLU A 524 7.03 31.50 11.71
C GLU A 524 6.15 32.00 10.53
N GLY A 525 4.95 31.53 10.38
CA GLY A 525 4.07 31.91 9.29
C GLY A 525 2.60 31.93 9.66
N TYR A 526 2.26 31.41 10.80
CA TYR A 526 0.85 31.42 11.22
C TYR A 526 0.52 32.66 12.05
N PRO A 527 -0.52 33.41 11.63
CA PRO A 527 -0.99 34.57 12.38
C PRO A 527 -1.69 34.12 13.66
N VAL A 528 -2.04 35.06 14.46
CA VAL A 528 -2.77 34.92 15.70
C VAL A 528 -3.93 33.93 15.57
N TRP A 529 -4.05 32.99 16.49
CA TRP A 529 -5.18 32.10 16.63
C TRP A 529 -6.28 32.75 17.44
N TYR A 530 -7.54 32.61 17.03
CA TYR A 530 -8.68 33.19 17.69
C TYR A 530 -9.61 32.11 18.22
N ARG A 531 -10.09 32.25 19.43
CA ARG A 531 -11.15 31.39 19.98
C ARG A 531 -12.42 31.59 19.16
N VAL A 532 -13.04 30.50 18.74
CA VAL A 532 -14.29 30.57 17.94
C VAL A 532 -15.46 31.08 18.78
N ASP A 533 -15.52 30.69 20.07
CA ASP A 533 -16.61 31.07 20.99
C ASP A 533 -16.58 32.53 21.42
N THR A 534 -15.41 33.15 21.57
CA THR A 534 -15.27 34.52 22.07
C THR A 534 -14.77 35.52 21.02
N GLY A 535 -14.16 35.04 19.94
CA GLY A 535 -13.46 35.87 18.96
C GLY A 535 -12.17 36.50 19.47
N GLU A 536 -11.71 36.16 20.68
CA GLU A 536 -10.48 36.69 21.28
C GLU A 536 -9.24 35.93 20.80
N ALA A 537 -8.15 36.68 20.65
CA ALA A 537 -6.85 36.07 20.32
C ALA A 537 -6.38 35.15 21.46
N TRP A 538 -5.97 33.92 21.10
CA TRP A 538 -5.42 32.98 22.05
C TRP A 538 -3.90 33.17 22.19
N ASP A 539 -3.46 33.26 23.44
CA ASP A 539 -2.02 33.26 23.77
C ASP A 539 -1.49 31.82 23.79
N LEU A 540 -0.66 31.46 22.83
CA LEU A 540 -0.06 30.12 22.74
C LEU A 540 0.76 29.73 23.99
N SER A 541 1.18 30.71 24.80
CA SER A 541 1.85 30.51 26.07
C SER A 541 0.86 30.37 27.25
N ALA A 542 -0.45 30.51 27.01
CA ALA A 542 -1.46 30.26 28.02
C ALA A 542 -1.72 28.75 28.15
N PRO A 543 -1.91 28.25 29.41
CA PRO A 543 -2.23 26.85 29.60
C PRO A 543 -3.64 26.54 29.12
N VAL A 544 -3.81 25.41 28.45
CA VAL A 544 -5.11 24.88 28.04
C VAL A 544 -5.77 24.21 29.26
N LEU A 545 -6.86 24.82 29.77
CA LEU A 545 -7.57 24.36 30.96
C LEU A 545 -8.98 23.83 30.67
N GLU A 546 -9.46 23.98 29.45
CA GLU A 546 -10.79 23.58 28.97
C GLU A 546 -10.72 23.18 27.50
N ASP A 547 -11.79 22.60 26.97
CA ASP A 547 -11.92 22.35 25.53
C ASP A 547 -11.84 23.68 24.78
N LEU A 548 -11.10 23.70 23.68
CA LEU A 548 -10.78 24.93 22.97
C LEU A 548 -10.95 24.73 21.47
N GLU A 549 -11.64 25.67 20.82
CA GLU A 549 -11.73 25.73 19.38
C GLU A 549 -11.10 27.03 18.88
N LEU A 550 -10.13 26.90 17.98
CA LEU A 550 -9.35 28.02 17.44
C LEU A 550 -9.50 28.08 15.91
N ASP A 551 -9.54 29.31 15.40
CA ASP A 551 -9.52 29.59 13.95
C ASP A 551 -8.46 30.67 13.67
N THR A 552 -7.88 30.67 12.50
CA THR A 552 -6.99 31.73 12.01
C THR A 552 -7.73 33.01 11.67
N LYS A 553 -9.07 33.00 11.60
CA LYS A 553 -9.91 34.12 11.25
C LYS A 553 -10.95 34.39 12.32
N ILE A 554 -11.15 35.69 12.65
CA ILE A 554 -12.31 36.12 13.44
C ILE A 554 -13.54 35.92 12.57
N ARG A 555 -14.42 34.99 12.94
CA ARG A 555 -15.75 34.89 12.36
C ARG A 555 -16.73 35.67 13.22
N THR A 556 -17.20 36.78 12.71
CA THR A 556 -18.39 37.44 13.29
C THR A 556 -19.59 36.64 12.83
N GLU A 557 -20.09 35.74 13.68
CA GLU A 557 -21.42 35.19 13.49
C GLU A 557 -22.42 36.33 13.65
N GLU A 558 -23.04 36.77 12.55
CA GLU A 558 -24.38 37.33 12.68
C GLU A 558 -25.28 36.17 13.13
N PRO A 559 -26.16 36.39 14.14
CA PRO A 559 -27.11 35.35 14.54
C PRO A 559 -28.02 35.06 13.34
N GLU A 560 -27.76 34.04 12.59
CA GLU A 560 -28.68 33.51 11.60
C GLU A 560 -29.92 33.00 12.33
N ASP A 561 -31.04 33.65 12.02
CA ASP A 561 -32.38 33.16 12.33
C ASP A 561 -32.45 31.65 12.03
N SER A 562 -32.94 30.92 12.99
CA SER A 562 -33.19 29.49 12.94
C SER A 562 -34.17 29.10 11.81
N GLN A 563 -33.67 29.09 10.58
CA GLN A 563 -34.29 28.46 9.40
C GLN A 563 -33.21 28.30 8.33
N ALA A 564 -32.49 27.21 8.40
CA ALA A 564 -32.05 26.49 7.22
C ALA A 564 -31.17 25.34 7.68
N GLY A 565 -31.66 24.14 7.58
CA GLY A 565 -30.84 23.00 7.28
C GLY A 565 -30.13 23.28 5.95
N GLY A 566 -29.04 24.03 6.00
CA GLY A 566 -28.07 24.14 4.91
C GLY A 566 -27.39 22.81 4.79
N SER A 567 -27.74 22.08 3.75
CA SER A 567 -27.19 20.80 3.39
C SER A 567 -25.66 20.89 3.37
N LEU A 568 -24.98 19.95 4.01
CA LEU A 568 -23.54 19.69 3.87
C LEU A 568 -23.07 19.75 2.40
N LYS A 569 -23.98 19.56 1.48
CA LYS A 569 -23.82 19.69 0.04
C LYS A 569 -23.37 21.08 -0.44
N GLU A 570 -23.75 22.17 0.25
CA GLU A 570 -23.30 23.53 -0.13
C GLU A 570 -21.90 23.83 0.38
N LEU A 571 -21.51 23.29 1.53
CA LEU A 571 -20.14 23.41 2.03
C LEU A 571 -19.15 22.59 1.19
N LEU A 572 -19.57 21.43 0.68
CA LEU A 572 -18.75 20.57 -0.17
C LEU A 572 -18.59 21.11 -1.61
N LEU A 573 -19.60 21.82 -2.14
CA LEU A 573 -19.57 22.36 -3.50
C LEU A 573 -18.71 23.64 -3.64
N THR A 574 -18.50 24.39 -2.59
CA THR A 574 -17.64 25.59 -2.61
C THR A 574 -16.15 25.28 -2.51
N GLY A 575 -15.76 24.14 -1.92
CA GLY A 575 -14.37 23.67 -1.87
C GLY A 575 -13.86 23.06 -3.18
N TYR A 576 -14.76 22.55 -4.03
CA TYR A 576 -14.38 21.76 -5.21
C TYR A 576 -13.92 22.58 -6.43
N LEU A 577 -14.07 23.90 -6.44
CA LEU A 577 -13.85 24.71 -7.65
C LEU A 577 -12.45 25.32 -7.79
N TYR A 578 -11.53 25.15 -6.83
CA TYR A 578 -10.24 25.88 -6.88
C TYR A 578 -8.95 25.04 -6.86
N VAL A 579 -9.00 23.71 -6.77
CA VAL A 579 -7.78 22.87 -6.65
C VAL A 579 -7.19 22.34 -7.97
N PRO A 580 -7.92 22.15 -9.10
CA PRO A 580 -7.32 21.46 -10.26
C PRO A 580 -6.23 22.25 -11.00
N ALA A 581 -6.18 23.57 -10.91
CA ALA A 581 -5.26 24.37 -11.73
C ALA A 581 -3.86 24.54 -11.10
N ALA A 582 -3.75 24.57 -9.79
CA ALA A 582 -2.47 24.78 -9.11
C ALA A 582 -1.61 23.52 -9.05
N VAL A 583 -2.21 22.34 -8.92
CA VAL A 583 -1.50 21.05 -8.88
C VAL A 583 -0.94 20.69 -10.25
N LEU A 584 -1.64 20.99 -11.34
CA LEU A 584 -1.12 20.77 -12.70
C LEU A 584 0.04 21.70 -13.05
N VAL A 585 0.10 22.91 -12.50
CA VAL A 585 1.20 23.85 -12.69
C VAL A 585 2.43 23.44 -11.88
N LEU A 586 2.25 22.90 -10.67
CA LEU A 586 3.38 22.41 -9.83
C LEU A 586 3.99 21.11 -10.37
N MET A 587 3.19 20.19 -10.90
CA MET A 587 3.73 18.99 -11.57
C MET A 587 4.44 19.30 -12.88
N GLY A 588 3.98 20.31 -13.64
CA GLY A 588 4.67 20.78 -14.86
C GLY A 588 6.01 21.48 -14.58
N VAL A 589 6.14 22.15 -13.45
CA VAL A 589 7.36 22.88 -13.06
C VAL A 589 8.42 21.96 -12.43
N ALA A 590 8.02 20.88 -11.77
CA ALA A 590 8.95 19.91 -11.18
C ALA A 590 9.57 18.95 -12.22
N ALA A 591 8.88 18.66 -13.32
CA ALA A 591 9.38 17.77 -14.35
C ALA A 591 10.53 18.39 -15.20
N VAL A 592 10.58 19.71 -15.34
CA VAL A 592 11.61 20.40 -16.15
C VAL A 592 13.00 20.36 -15.51
N PRO A 593 13.19 20.53 -14.18
CA PRO A 593 14.53 20.43 -13.57
C PRO A 593 15.15 19.04 -13.62
N VAL A 594 14.33 17.98 -13.48
CA VAL A 594 14.83 16.59 -13.51
C VAL A 594 15.29 16.17 -14.90
N ALA A 595 14.59 16.59 -15.95
CA ALA A 595 15.01 16.34 -17.33
C ALA A 595 16.28 17.12 -17.70
N LEU A 596 16.46 18.33 -17.20
CA LEU A 596 17.66 19.13 -17.39
C LEU A 596 18.85 18.62 -16.58
N TRP A 597 18.64 18.07 -15.40
CA TRP A 597 19.69 17.45 -14.58
C TRP A 597 20.19 16.13 -15.19
N LYS A 598 19.30 15.26 -15.66
CA LYS A 598 19.67 14.03 -16.40
C LYS A 598 20.45 14.31 -17.69
N ASN A 599 20.15 15.40 -18.39
CA ASN A 599 20.89 15.77 -19.59
C ASN A 599 22.27 16.41 -19.30
N ARG A 600 22.45 17.02 -18.13
CA ARG A 600 23.73 17.60 -17.72
C ARG A 600 24.73 16.52 -17.27
N SER A 601 24.29 15.54 -16.51
CA SER A 601 25.12 14.40 -16.10
C SER A 601 25.56 13.53 -17.30
N ARG A 602 24.71 13.35 -18.32
CA ARG A 602 25.10 12.65 -19.56
C ARG A 602 26.13 13.42 -20.42
N LYS A 603 26.11 14.75 -20.38
CA LYS A 603 27.13 15.54 -21.10
C LYS A 603 28.50 15.55 -20.38
N GLU A 604 28.52 15.54 -19.06
CA GLU A 604 29.75 15.49 -18.29
C GLU A 604 30.43 14.10 -18.35
N GLN A 605 29.65 13.01 -18.45
CA GLN A 605 30.22 11.68 -18.69
C GLN A 605 30.84 11.52 -20.09
N LYS A 606 30.25 12.13 -21.13
CA LYS A 606 30.83 12.10 -22.48
C LYS A 606 32.12 12.95 -22.63
N GLN A 607 32.32 13.97 -21.78
CA GLN A 607 33.55 14.75 -21.80
C GLN A 607 34.71 14.10 -21.03
N LYS A 608 34.45 13.15 -20.15
CA LYS A 608 35.48 12.40 -19.40
C LYS A 608 35.99 11.14 -20.14
N SER A 609 35.37 10.75 -21.25
CA SER A 609 35.81 9.60 -22.07
C SER A 609 36.64 10.00 -23.30
N THR A 610 37.06 11.28 -23.41
CA THR A 610 37.86 11.79 -24.54
C THR A 610 39.10 12.55 -24.12
N VAL A 611 39.68 12.16 -22.97
CA VAL A 611 41.05 12.58 -22.59
C VAL A 611 41.83 11.36 -22.13
#